data_a69e081bc6f319dcab89a2e3746d3691
#
_entry.id   a69e081bc6f319dcab89a2e3746d3691
#
_cell.length_a   1.000
_cell.length_b   1.000
_cell.length_c   1.000
_cell.angle_alpha   90.00
_cell.angle_beta   90.00
_cell.angle_gamma   90.00
#
_symmetry.space_group_name_H-M   'P 1'
#
loop_
_entity.id
_entity.type
_entity.pdbx_description
1 polymer ?
#
loop_
_entity_poly.entity_id
_entity_poly.type
_entity_poly.pdbx_seq_one_letter_code
_entity_poly.pdbx_strand_id
1 'polypeptide(L)'
;MRSLPVGLYRPRTFMESPITKMQNPQPSKLAAFYELTKPGIVLYVAITTGVGAFVGSRGSLQLWLAFHTILGTGITTAGALALNQYTERDADRVMIRTRGRPIPSGRLSPRSALYFSQALLFSGLMYLTFNVSWLPAVIAAFSALIYLAVYTPLKSRSYGATLAGGVPGALPMLIGWSAATGMLEPAGFALFGITYLWQLPHVLALAWMLREDYRRVGFKLIPRGGGRIIGMHMVTATAALLPTVVSPNILGYTGGWYLTGALLATTYFLVVTIFAARNMTSAAARKVFLTSLLYHPILLGLMLFDTIRL
;
A
#
# COMPACT_ATOMS: atom_id res chain seq x y z
N MET A 1 -49.63 55.44 -48.57
CA MET A 1 -49.05 54.58 -47.53
C MET A 1 -49.00 53.14 -48.03
N ARG A 2 -47.81 52.64 -48.40
CA ARG A 2 -47.65 51.30 -48.95
C ARG A 2 -46.96 50.46 -47.81
N SER A 3 -47.65 49.43 -47.39
CA SER A 3 -47.15 48.42 -46.44
C SER A 3 -46.14 47.52 -47.09
N LEU A 4 -44.95 47.39 -46.45
CA LEU A 4 -43.88 46.40 -46.82
C LEU A 4 -44.19 45.04 -46.20
N PRO A 5 -43.90 43.91 -46.87
CA PRO A 5 -44.12 42.59 -46.34
C PRO A 5 -42.99 42.17 -45.35
N VAL A 6 -43.37 41.63 -44.23
CA VAL A 6 -42.48 41.03 -43.24
C VAL A 6 -41.98 39.69 -43.74
N GLY A 7 -40.68 39.60 -44.04
CA GLY A 7 -40.01 38.36 -44.40
C GLY A 7 -39.86 37.44 -43.20
N LEU A 8 -40.45 36.26 -43.31
CA LEU A 8 -40.31 35.16 -42.35
C LEU A 8 -38.87 34.61 -42.35
N TYR A 9 -38.11 34.92 -41.30
CA TYR A 9 -36.80 34.31 -41.02
C TYR A 9 -37.02 32.86 -40.56
N ARG A 10 -36.70 31.86 -41.42
CA ARG A 10 -36.61 30.45 -41.01
C ARG A 10 -35.23 30.20 -40.37
N PRO A 11 -35.13 29.78 -39.10
CA PRO A 11 -33.85 29.36 -38.55
C PRO A 11 -33.37 28.09 -39.28
N ARG A 12 -32.15 28.11 -39.81
CA ARG A 12 -31.45 26.92 -40.29
C ARG A 12 -31.29 25.97 -39.15
N THR A 13 -31.92 24.81 -39.23
CA THR A 13 -31.60 23.64 -38.39
C THR A 13 -30.16 23.27 -38.66
N PHE A 14 -29.27 23.57 -37.67
CA PHE A 14 -27.96 22.98 -37.65
C PHE A 14 -28.15 21.45 -37.51
N MET A 15 -27.85 20.69 -38.55
CA MET A 15 -27.63 19.25 -38.41
C MET A 15 -26.47 19.08 -37.40
N GLU A 16 -26.77 18.68 -36.20
CA GLU A 16 -25.78 18.12 -35.30
C GLU A 16 -25.22 16.86 -35.96
N SER A 17 -24.00 16.98 -36.47
CA SER A 17 -23.25 15.79 -36.85
C SER A 17 -23.18 14.86 -35.65
N PRO A 18 -23.49 13.58 -35.76
CA PRO A 18 -23.30 12.65 -34.66
C PRO A 18 -21.78 12.57 -34.39
N ILE A 19 -21.30 13.33 -33.39
CA ILE A 19 -20.00 13.09 -32.79
C ILE A 19 -20.10 11.67 -32.23
N THR A 20 -19.67 10.70 -32.99
CA THR A 20 -19.47 9.33 -32.56
C THR A 20 -18.53 9.44 -31.36
N LYS A 21 -19.10 9.39 -30.14
CA LYS A 21 -18.31 9.19 -28.92
C LYS A 21 -17.48 7.96 -29.22
N MET A 22 -16.19 8.13 -29.50
CA MET A 22 -15.24 7.04 -29.52
C MET A 22 -15.35 6.38 -28.15
N GLN A 23 -16.11 5.31 -28.08
CA GLN A 23 -16.16 4.45 -26.90
C GLN A 23 -14.76 3.90 -26.76
N ASN A 24 -14.01 4.42 -25.78
CA ASN A 24 -12.77 3.78 -25.39
C ASN A 24 -13.08 2.29 -25.16
N PRO A 25 -12.37 1.38 -25.84
CA PRO A 25 -12.67 -0.04 -25.73
C PRO A 25 -12.66 -0.42 -24.24
N GLN A 26 -13.75 -1.01 -23.80
CA GLN A 26 -13.85 -1.47 -22.41
C GLN A 26 -12.68 -2.42 -22.14
N PRO A 27 -11.89 -2.23 -21.07
CA PRO A 27 -10.78 -3.11 -20.76
C PRO A 27 -11.27 -4.56 -20.67
N SER A 28 -10.48 -5.48 -21.22
CA SER A 28 -10.82 -6.90 -21.23
C SER A 28 -11.08 -7.44 -19.82
N LYS A 29 -11.85 -8.53 -19.70
CA LYS A 29 -12.06 -9.19 -18.40
C LYS A 29 -10.74 -9.57 -17.72
N LEU A 30 -9.73 -9.99 -18.50
CA LEU A 30 -8.39 -10.30 -18.01
C LEU A 30 -7.72 -9.08 -17.38
N ALA A 31 -7.79 -7.93 -18.04
CA ALA A 31 -7.28 -6.67 -17.51
C ALA A 31 -7.99 -6.26 -16.21
N ALA A 32 -9.30 -6.52 -16.09
CA ALA A 32 -10.04 -6.25 -14.86
C ALA A 32 -9.63 -7.18 -13.70
N PHE A 33 -9.34 -8.47 -13.96
CA PHE A 33 -8.76 -9.36 -12.94
C PHE A 33 -7.36 -8.93 -12.52
N TYR A 34 -6.52 -8.52 -13.47
CA TYR A 34 -5.19 -7.98 -13.16
C TYR A 34 -5.28 -6.71 -12.30
N GLU A 35 -6.15 -5.76 -12.65
CA GLU A 35 -6.39 -4.55 -11.85
C GLU A 35 -6.89 -4.88 -10.44
N LEU A 36 -7.72 -5.93 -10.28
CA LEU A 36 -8.24 -6.38 -8.99
C LEU A 36 -7.12 -6.77 -8.02
N THR A 37 -6.01 -7.33 -8.52
CA THR A 37 -4.86 -7.73 -7.70
C THR A 37 -4.02 -6.55 -7.17
N LYS A 38 -4.23 -5.32 -7.64
CA LYS A 38 -3.42 -4.13 -7.31
C LYS A 38 -1.91 -4.35 -7.53
N PRO A 39 -1.47 -4.58 -8.76
CA PRO A 39 -0.10 -5.04 -9.06
C PRO A 39 1.01 -4.14 -8.51
N GLY A 40 0.78 -2.82 -8.40
CA GLY A 40 1.75 -1.90 -7.80
C GLY A 40 2.01 -2.19 -6.30
N ILE A 41 0.97 -2.60 -5.54
CA ILE A 41 1.15 -2.99 -4.14
C ILE A 41 1.83 -4.35 -4.05
N VAL A 42 1.45 -5.30 -4.91
CA VAL A 42 2.09 -6.62 -4.99
C VAL A 42 3.59 -6.50 -5.30
N LEU A 43 3.95 -5.62 -6.24
CA LEU A 43 5.37 -5.34 -6.55
C LEU A 43 6.12 -4.79 -5.33
N TYR A 44 5.52 -3.85 -4.60
CA TYR A 44 6.12 -3.32 -3.39
C TYR A 44 6.33 -4.40 -2.33
N VAL A 45 5.34 -5.27 -2.11
CA VAL A 45 5.44 -6.43 -1.22
C VAL A 45 6.53 -7.39 -1.67
N ALA A 46 6.64 -7.65 -2.98
CA ALA A 46 7.71 -8.48 -3.56
C ALA A 46 9.11 -7.93 -3.24
N ILE A 47 9.30 -6.61 -3.41
CA ILE A 47 10.57 -5.93 -3.10
C ILE A 47 10.90 -6.06 -1.60
N THR A 48 9.94 -5.74 -0.71
CA THR A 48 10.18 -5.81 0.73
C THR A 48 10.43 -7.24 1.22
N THR A 49 9.72 -8.22 0.68
CA THR A 49 9.99 -9.65 0.94
C THR A 49 11.40 -10.03 0.51
N GLY A 50 11.81 -9.62 -0.70
CA GLY A 50 13.16 -9.89 -1.23
C GLY A 50 14.27 -9.26 -0.37
N VAL A 51 14.07 -8.02 0.07
CA VAL A 51 15.03 -7.33 0.96
C VAL A 51 15.12 -8.05 2.31
N GLY A 52 13.98 -8.43 2.90
CA GLY A 52 13.97 -9.20 4.15
C GLY A 52 14.73 -10.53 4.04
N ALA A 53 14.54 -11.25 2.93
CA ALA A 53 15.26 -12.49 2.66
C ALA A 53 16.77 -12.26 2.43
N PHE A 54 17.14 -11.21 1.69
CA PHE A 54 18.54 -10.89 1.40
C PHE A 54 19.31 -10.50 2.67
N VAL A 55 18.75 -9.64 3.50
CA VAL A 55 19.38 -9.23 4.77
C VAL A 55 19.44 -10.40 5.74
N GLY A 56 18.37 -11.21 5.83
CA GLY A 56 18.34 -12.41 6.68
C GLY A 56 19.38 -13.45 6.29
N SER A 57 19.63 -13.63 5.00
CA SER A 57 20.68 -14.54 4.48
C SER A 57 22.09 -13.93 4.51
N ARG A 58 22.27 -12.74 5.06
CA ARG A 58 23.54 -11.99 5.06
C ARG A 58 24.15 -11.88 3.66
N GLY A 59 23.33 -11.59 2.66
CA GLY A 59 23.72 -11.45 1.26
C GLY A 59 24.00 -12.75 0.52
N SER A 60 23.92 -13.91 1.19
CA SER A 60 24.11 -15.26 0.59
C SER A 60 22.77 -15.87 0.14
N LEU A 61 21.88 -15.04 -0.44
CA LEU A 61 20.54 -15.44 -0.81
C LEU A 61 20.53 -16.47 -1.93
N GLN A 62 19.94 -17.62 -1.68
CA GLN A 62 19.67 -18.61 -2.72
C GLN A 62 18.55 -18.09 -3.64
N LEU A 63 18.87 -17.89 -4.92
CA LEU A 63 17.94 -17.30 -5.90
C LEU A 63 16.64 -18.10 -6.04
N TRP A 64 16.73 -19.43 -5.94
CA TRP A 64 15.56 -20.31 -5.97
C TRP A 64 14.61 -20.04 -4.80
N LEU A 65 15.14 -20.00 -3.57
CA LEU A 65 14.37 -19.70 -2.38
C LEU A 65 13.74 -18.31 -2.44
N ALA A 66 14.52 -17.30 -2.88
CA ALA A 66 14.03 -15.95 -3.08
C ALA A 66 12.85 -15.90 -4.06
N PHE A 67 12.99 -16.57 -5.21
CA PHE A 67 11.94 -16.61 -6.23
C PHE A 67 10.64 -17.21 -5.67
N HIS A 68 10.71 -18.38 -5.01
CA HIS A 68 9.53 -19.01 -4.45
C HIS A 68 8.89 -18.19 -3.32
N THR A 69 9.70 -17.57 -2.47
CA THR A 69 9.22 -16.73 -1.37
C THR A 69 8.49 -15.50 -1.91
N ILE A 70 9.09 -14.80 -2.87
CA ILE A 70 8.51 -13.61 -3.50
C ILE A 70 7.23 -13.96 -4.26
N LEU A 71 7.25 -15.02 -5.04
CA LEU A 71 6.09 -15.46 -5.84
C LEU A 71 4.91 -15.85 -4.95
N GLY A 72 5.13 -16.71 -3.95
CA GLY A 72 4.09 -17.16 -3.04
C GLY A 72 3.51 -16.02 -2.20
N THR A 73 4.36 -15.12 -1.69
CA THR A 73 3.93 -13.92 -0.97
C THR A 73 3.14 -12.98 -1.88
N GLY A 74 3.58 -12.79 -3.12
CA GLY A 74 2.90 -11.99 -4.12
C GLY A 74 1.51 -12.51 -4.46
N ILE A 75 1.36 -13.83 -4.69
CA ILE A 75 0.07 -14.48 -4.97
C ILE A 75 -0.87 -14.35 -3.77
N THR A 76 -0.40 -14.62 -2.55
CA THR A 76 -1.18 -14.46 -1.30
C THR A 76 -1.66 -13.04 -1.14
N THR A 77 -0.78 -12.07 -1.34
CA THR A 77 -1.09 -10.62 -1.24
C THR A 77 -2.11 -10.21 -2.30
N ALA A 78 -1.95 -10.65 -3.54
CA ALA A 78 -2.89 -10.40 -4.63
C ALA A 78 -4.30 -10.90 -4.28
N GLY A 79 -4.39 -12.11 -3.71
CA GLY A 79 -5.65 -12.69 -3.23
C GLY A 79 -6.27 -11.87 -2.10
N ALA A 80 -5.49 -11.47 -1.09
CA ALA A 80 -5.97 -10.66 0.03
C ALA A 80 -6.44 -9.27 -0.43
N LEU A 81 -5.73 -8.60 -1.33
CA LEU A 81 -6.10 -7.31 -1.90
C LEU A 81 -7.36 -7.38 -2.76
N ALA A 82 -7.51 -8.46 -3.54
CA ALA A 82 -8.70 -8.71 -4.35
C ALA A 82 -9.92 -8.98 -3.46
N LEU A 83 -9.76 -9.78 -2.41
CA LEU A 83 -10.82 -10.08 -1.45
C LEU A 83 -11.25 -8.84 -0.65
N ASN A 84 -10.31 -7.94 -0.32
CA ASN A 84 -10.65 -6.65 0.28
C ASN A 84 -11.50 -5.79 -0.66
N GLN A 85 -11.22 -5.75 -1.98
CA GLN A 85 -12.07 -5.02 -2.92
C GLN A 85 -13.48 -5.63 -3.02
N TYR A 86 -13.60 -6.95 -2.92
CA TYR A 86 -14.93 -7.59 -2.82
C TYR A 86 -15.67 -7.16 -1.55
N THR A 87 -14.99 -7.15 -0.41
CA THR A 87 -15.59 -6.77 0.89
C THR A 87 -16.02 -5.31 0.91
N GLU A 88 -15.19 -4.41 0.34
CA GLU A 88 -15.42 -2.96 0.35
C GLU A 88 -16.21 -2.45 -0.88
N ARG A 89 -16.72 -3.33 -1.76
CA ARG A 89 -17.32 -2.96 -3.05
C ARG A 89 -18.43 -1.90 -2.96
N ASP A 90 -19.19 -1.89 -1.88
CA ASP A 90 -20.29 -0.95 -1.71
C ASP A 90 -19.78 0.44 -1.28
N ALA A 91 -18.79 0.50 -0.40
CA ALA A 91 -18.07 1.73 -0.07
C ALA A 91 -17.32 2.27 -1.30
N ASP A 92 -16.68 1.39 -2.06
CA ASP A 92 -15.94 1.76 -3.28
C ASP A 92 -16.83 2.40 -4.36
N ARG A 93 -18.12 2.05 -4.45
CA ARG A 93 -19.09 2.69 -5.36
C ARG A 93 -19.34 4.16 -5.03
N VAL A 94 -19.26 4.53 -3.77
CA VAL A 94 -19.55 5.89 -3.29
C VAL A 94 -18.32 6.81 -3.37
N MET A 95 -17.13 6.26 -3.17
CA MET A 95 -15.88 7.04 -3.21
C MET A 95 -15.49 7.41 -4.65
N ILE A 96 -15.17 8.70 -4.89
CA ILE A 96 -14.79 9.20 -6.24
C ILE A 96 -13.58 8.44 -6.78
N ARG A 97 -12.59 8.19 -5.93
CA ARG A 97 -11.33 7.52 -6.31
C ARG A 97 -11.51 6.06 -6.73
N THR A 98 -12.50 5.36 -6.16
CA THR A 98 -12.59 3.89 -6.27
C THR A 98 -13.80 3.39 -7.02
N ARG A 99 -14.77 4.27 -7.36
CA ARG A 99 -15.98 3.90 -8.13
C ARG A 99 -15.69 3.29 -9.50
N GLY A 100 -14.51 3.57 -10.08
CA GLY A 100 -14.04 2.99 -11.34
C GLY A 100 -13.37 1.62 -11.22
N ARG A 101 -13.21 1.06 -10.00
CA ARG A 101 -12.64 -0.28 -9.79
C ARG A 101 -13.46 -1.38 -10.48
N PRO A 102 -12.87 -2.57 -10.76
CA PRO A 102 -13.53 -3.63 -11.53
C PRO A 102 -14.91 -4.04 -11.02
N ILE A 103 -15.10 -4.18 -9.71
CA ILE A 103 -16.38 -4.61 -9.13
C ILE A 103 -17.41 -3.46 -9.09
N PRO A 104 -17.10 -2.26 -8.54
CA PRO A 104 -18.02 -1.14 -8.52
C PRO A 104 -18.50 -0.69 -9.90
N SER A 105 -17.62 -0.73 -10.90
CA SER A 105 -17.92 -0.35 -12.29
C SER A 105 -18.68 -1.43 -13.08
N GLY A 106 -18.91 -2.61 -12.51
CA GLY A 106 -19.60 -3.71 -13.19
C GLY A 106 -18.75 -4.50 -14.19
N ARG A 107 -17.45 -4.20 -14.32
CA ARG A 107 -16.52 -4.93 -15.23
C ARG A 107 -16.27 -6.37 -14.77
N LEU A 108 -16.39 -6.64 -13.46
CA LEU A 108 -16.37 -7.98 -12.88
C LEU A 108 -17.58 -8.21 -11.99
N SER A 109 -18.18 -9.41 -12.08
CA SER A 109 -19.22 -9.81 -11.15
C SER A 109 -18.63 -10.02 -9.73
N PRO A 110 -19.36 -9.66 -8.67
CA PRO A 110 -18.89 -9.92 -7.31
C PRO A 110 -18.57 -11.40 -7.04
N ARG A 111 -19.34 -12.32 -7.60
CA ARG A 111 -19.08 -13.77 -7.45
C ARG A 111 -17.77 -14.19 -8.09
N SER A 112 -17.48 -13.75 -9.32
CA SER A 112 -16.21 -14.06 -10.00
C SER A 112 -15.03 -13.50 -9.26
N ALA A 113 -15.15 -12.26 -8.74
CA ALA A 113 -14.11 -11.63 -7.95
C ALA A 113 -13.87 -12.38 -6.61
N LEU A 114 -14.91 -12.84 -5.94
CA LEU A 114 -14.81 -13.63 -4.71
C LEU A 114 -14.06 -14.94 -4.94
N TYR A 115 -14.49 -15.77 -5.90
CA TYR A 115 -13.83 -17.05 -6.18
C TYR A 115 -12.37 -16.87 -6.62
N PHE A 116 -12.11 -15.90 -7.49
CA PHE A 116 -10.75 -15.57 -7.93
C PHE A 116 -9.85 -15.17 -6.76
N SER A 117 -10.34 -14.29 -5.87
CA SER A 117 -9.55 -13.82 -4.72
C SER A 117 -9.26 -14.92 -3.71
N GLN A 118 -10.23 -15.79 -3.45
CA GLN A 118 -10.06 -16.97 -2.57
C GLN A 118 -9.07 -17.95 -3.19
N ALA A 119 -9.20 -18.27 -4.48
CA ALA A 119 -8.28 -19.16 -5.18
C ALA A 119 -6.83 -18.65 -5.10
N LEU A 120 -6.59 -17.34 -5.36
CA LEU A 120 -5.27 -16.74 -5.22
C LEU A 120 -4.75 -16.81 -3.78
N LEU A 121 -5.58 -16.45 -2.79
CA LEU A 121 -5.16 -16.44 -1.39
C LEU A 121 -4.73 -17.83 -0.93
N PHE A 122 -5.57 -18.84 -1.16
CA PHE A 122 -5.28 -20.20 -0.74
C PHE A 122 -4.13 -20.84 -1.54
N SER A 123 -4.08 -20.64 -2.86
CA SER A 123 -2.97 -21.16 -3.67
C SER A 123 -1.64 -20.55 -3.29
N GLY A 124 -1.58 -19.24 -2.96
CA GLY A 124 -0.37 -18.59 -2.49
C GLY A 124 0.12 -19.12 -1.14
N LEU A 125 -0.79 -19.36 -0.19
CA LEU A 125 -0.43 -19.95 1.11
C LEU A 125 0.06 -21.39 0.96
N MET A 126 -0.61 -22.21 0.17
CA MET A 126 -0.18 -23.57 -0.14
C MET A 126 1.18 -23.56 -0.83
N TYR A 127 1.36 -22.66 -1.80
CA TYR A 127 2.62 -22.50 -2.51
C TYR A 127 3.78 -22.19 -1.56
N LEU A 128 3.61 -21.25 -0.62
CA LEU A 128 4.61 -20.92 0.40
C LEU A 128 4.92 -22.15 1.28
N THR A 129 3.88 -22.86 1.72
CA THR A 129 4.04 -24.02 2.60
C THR A 129 4.89 -25.12 1.96
N PHE A 130 4.62 -25.43 0.69
CA PHE A 130 5.26 -26.58 0.01
C PHE A 130 6.60 -26.23 -0.68
N ASN A 131 6.78 -24.99 -1.13
CA ASN A 131 7.97 -24.58 -1.89
C ASN A 131 8.96 -23.74 -1.08
N VAL A 132 8.59 -23.26 0.11
CA VAL A 132 9.45 -22.49 1.00
C VAL A 132 9.52 -23.17 2.36
N SER A 133 8.57 -22.87 3.25
CA SER A 133 8.40 -23.56 4.53
C SER A 133 7.08 -23.11 5.20
N TRP A 134 6.72 -23.77 6.30
CA TRP A 134 5.50 -23.45 7.06
C TRP A 134 5.54 -22.06 7.73
N LEU A 135 6.73 -21.60 8.18
CA LEU A 135 6.85 -20.35 8.95
C LEU A 135 6.48 -19.09 8.14
N PRO A 136 7.09 -18.83 6.97
CA PRO A 136 6.66 -17.70 6.11
C PRO A 136 5.20 -17.83 5.66
N ALA A 137 4.68 -19.05 5.46
CA ALA A 137 3.27 -19.26 5.12
C ALA A 137 2.34 -18.85 6.26
N VAL A 138 2.67 -19.20 7.51
CA VAL A 138 1.90 -18.78 8.70
C VAL A 138 1.94 -17.25 8.87
N ILE A 139 3.09 -16.61 8.67
CA ILE A 139 3.20 -15.15 8.74
C ILE A 139 2.36 -14.49 7.64
N ALA A 140 2.37 -15.04 6.42
CA ALA A 140 1.55 -14.54 5.32
C ALA A 140 0.05 -14.73 5.59
N ALA A 141 -0.36 -15.88 6.16
CA ALA A 141 -1.74 -16.12 6.60
C ALA A 141 -2.16 -15.14 7.69
N PHE A 142 -1.31 -14.90 8.68
CA PHE A 142 -1.55 -13.91 9.73
C PHE A 142 -1.68 -12.49 9.16
N SER A 143 -0.82 -12.13 8.19
CA SER A 143 -0.92 -10.86 7.47
C SER A 143 -2.27 -10.70 6.79
N ALA A 144 -2.72 -11.70 6.03
CA ALA A 144 -4.01 -11.70 5.36
C ALA A 144 -5.17 -11.62 6.37
N LEU A 145 -5.09 -12.36 7.49
CA LEU A 145 -6.09 -12.34 8.56
C LEU A 145 -6.23 -10.93 9.16
N ILE A 146 -5.13 -10.31 9.57
CA ILE A 146 -5.14 -8.93 10.11
C ILE A 146 -5.71 -7.95 9.09
N TYR A 147 -5.32 -8.07 7.81
CA TYR A 147 -5.78 -7.19 6.75
C TYR A 147 -7.29 -7.32 6.52
N LEU A 148 -7.81 -8.53 6.44
CA LEU A 148 -9.20 -8.79 6.06
C LEU A 148 -10.17 -8.77 7.26
N ALA A 149 -9.78 -9.37 8.39
CA ALA A 149 -10.66 -9.55 9.53
C ALA A 149 -10.53 -8.45 10.61
N VAL A 150 -9.41 -7.73 10.65
CA VAL A 150 -9.20 -6.65 11.63
C VAL A 150 -9.23 -5.28 10.96
N TYR A 151 -8.28 -5.01 10.06
CA TYR A 151 -8.14 -3.70 9.42
C TYR A 151 -9.38 -3.29 8.62
N THR A 152 -9.88 -4.16 7.75
CA THR A 152 -11.01 -3.85 6.86
C THR A 152 -12.27 -3.47 7.62
N PRO A 153 -12.78 -4.25 8.61
CA PRO A 153 -13.96 -3.86 9.37
C PRO A 153 -13.71 -2.71 10.36
N LEU A 154 -12.46 -2.54 10.82
CA LEU A 154 -12.11 -1.50 11.77
C LEU A 154 -12.13 -0.09 11.13
N LYS A 155 -11.98 0.03 9.81
CA LYS A 155 -12.02 1.31 9.08
C LYS A 155 -13.27 2.16 9.37
N SER A 156 -14.42 1.52 9.48
CA SER A 156 -15.69 2.18 9.79
C SER A 156 -15.90 2.44 11.28
N ARG A 157 -15.11 1.79 12.15
CA ARG A 157 -15.33 1.79 13.61
C ARG A 157 -14.34 2.68 14.36
N SER A 158 -13.06 2.65 13.99
CA SER A 158 -12.01 3.26 14.80
C SER A 158 -10.80 3.71 13.98
N TYR A 159 -10.17 4.81 14.42
CA TYR A 159 -8.85 5.24 13.96
C TYR A 159 -7.77 4.15 14.16
N GLY A 160 -7.94 3.25 15.12
CA GLY A 160 -7.06 2.09 15.30
C GLY A 160 -6.89 1.22 14.05
N ALA A 161 -7.79 1.35 13.05
CA ALA A 161 -7.61 0.75 11.74
C ALA A 161 -6.28 1.16 11.09
N THR A 162 -5.86 2.41 11.22
CA THR A 162 -4.60 2.89 10.64
C THR A 162 -3.40 2.15 11.23
N LEU A 163 -3.41 1.92 12.54
CA LEU A 163 -2.36 1.17 13.24
C LEU A 163 -2.40 -0.32 12.88
N ALA A 164 -3.60 -0.93 12.91
CA ALA A 164 -3.79 -2.32 12.54
C ALA A 164 -3.38 -2.60 11.08
N GLY A 165 -3.70 -1.67 10.17
CA GLY A 165 -3.31 -1.77 8.75
C GLY A 165 -1.80 -1.68 8.50
N GLY A 166 -1.06 -1.10 9.43
CA GLY A 166 0.40 -1.07 9.40
C GLY A 166 1.03 -2.45 9.55
N VAL A 167 0.40 -3.35 10.30
CA VAL A 167 0.94 -4.70 10.55
C VAL A 167 1.07 -5.50 9.26
N PRO A 168 0.01 -5.74 8.47
CA PRO A 168 0.13 -6.48 7.22
C PRO A 168 1.04 -5.82 6.19
N GLY A 169 1.18 -4.49 6.21
CA GLY A 169 2.11 -3.77 5.32
C GLY A 169 3.58 -3.95 5.66
N ALA A 170 3.92 -4.32 6.91
CA ALA A 170 5.30 -4.53 7.37
C ALA A 170 5.71 -6.01 7.42
N LEU A 171 4.77 -6.94 7.54
CA LEU A 171 5.03 -8.37 7.62
C LEU A 171 5.79 -8.96 6.42
N PRO A 172 5.73 -8.43 5.19
CA PRO A 172 6.54 -8.93 4.07
C PRO A 172 8.04 -8.99 4.35
N MET A 173 8.59 -8.03 5.12
CA MET A 173 9.99 -8.09 5.59
C MET A 173 10.24 -9.35 6.42
N LEU A 174 9.32 -9.65 7.35
CA LEU A 174 9.45 -10.79 8.24
C LEU A 174 9.18 -12.12 7.52
N ILE A 175 8.33 -12.12 6.49
CA ILE A 175 8.12 -13.29 5.61
C ILE A 175 9.44 -13.62 4.90
N GLY A 176 10.10 -12.62 4.28
CA GLY A 176 11.39 -12.81 3.63
C GLY A 176 12.48 -13.25 4.60
N TRP A 177 12.57 -12.59 5.77
CA TRP A 177 13.51 -12.97 6.83
C TRP A 177 13.35 -14.42 7.24
N SER A 178 12.14 -14.83 7.62
CA SER A 178 11.86 -16.19 8.09
C SER A 178 12.05 -17.26 7.01
N ALA A 179 11.88 -16.92 5.75
CA ALA A 179 12.21 -17.84 4.64
C ALA A 179 13.71 -18.10 4.56
N ALA A 180 14.54 -17.08 4.77
CA ALA A 180 16.00 -17.21 4.68
C ALA A 180 16.63 -17.85 5.92
N THR A 181 16.10 -17.56 7.13
CA THR A 181 16.71 -18.00 8.40
C THR A 181 16.01 -19.21 9.04
N GLY A 182 14.77 -19.49 8.65
CA GLY A 182 13.92 -20.49 9.31
C GLY A 182 13.38 -20.07 10.68
N MET A 183 13.68 -18.86 11.16
CA MET A 183 13.38 -18.40 12.51
C MET A 183 12.86 -16.96 12.55
N LEU A 184 12.28 -16.59 13.70
CA LEU A 184 11.94 -15.20 14.05
C LEU A 184 13.00 -14.68 15.02
N GLU A 185 13.76 -13.67 14.58
CA GLU A 185 14.89 -13.13 15.32
C GLU A 185 14.75 -11.61 15.53
N PRO A 186 15.45 -11.03 16.51
CA PRO A 186 15.39 -9.59 16.78
C PRO A 186 15.66 -8.71 15.55
N ALA A 187 16.60 -9.12 14.68
CA ALA A 187 16.91 -8.37 13.46
C ALA A 187 15.75 -8.39 12.45
N GLY A 188 15.05 -9.51 12.30
CA GLY A 188 13.83 -9.57 11.48
C GLY A 188 12.73 -8.65 12.02
N PHE A 189 12.54 -8.60 13.35
CA PHE A 189 11.62 -7.66 13.98
C PHE A 189 12.07 -6.20 13.86
N ALA A 190 13.37 -5.92 13.82
CA ALA A 190 13.88 -4.58 13.54
C ALA A 190 13.47 -4.11 12.12
N LEU A 191 13.63 -4.96 11.10
CA LEU A 191 13.19 -4.66 9.72
C LEU A 191 11.67 -4.46 9.63
N PHE A 192 10.89 -5.31 10.32
CA PHE A 192 9.45 -5.14 10.46
C PHE A 192 9.13 -3.79 11.10
N GLY A 193 9.77 -3.43 12.22
CA GLY A 193 9.56 -2.19 12.95
C GLY A 193 9.86 -0.94 12.10
N ILE A 194 10.94 -0.96 11.33
CA ILE A 194 11.30 0.10 10.38
C ILE A 194 10.17 0.30 9.36
N THR A 195 9.73 -0.77 8.73
CA THR A 195 8.67 -0.72 7.70
C THR A 195 7.33 -0.31 8.32
N TYR A 196 7.01 -0.81 9.53
CA TYR A 196 5.80 -0.45 10.25
C TYR A 196 5.76 1.05 10.62
N LEU A 197 6.83 1.57 11.19
CA LEU A 197 6.89 2.99 11.59
C LEU A 197 6.93 3.93 10.39
N TRP A 198 7.67 3.58 9.34
CA TRP A 198 7.73 4.37 8.11
C TRP A 198 6.37 4.57 7.45
N GLN A 199 5.55 3.53 7.38
CA GLN A 199 4.28 3.63 6.68
C GLN A 199 3.23 4.45 7.44
N LEU A 200 3.36 4.65 8.77
CA LEU A 200 2.39 5.42 9.54
C LEU A 200 2.28 6.87 9.05
N PRO A 201 3.36 7.69 8.96
CA PRO A 201 3.25 9.02 8.38
C PRO A 201 2.80 9.00 6.91
N HIS A 202 3.18 7.98 6.14
CA HIS A 202 2.74 7.79 4.75
C HIS A 202 1.20 7.65 4.66
N VAL A 203 0.63 6.70 5.39
CA VAL A 203 -0.83 6.44 5.34
C VAL A 203 -1.64 7.55 6.00
N LEU A 204 -1.11 8.21 7.03
CA LEU A 204 -1.75 9.37 7.68
C LEU A 204 -1.79 10.59 6.75
N ALA A 205 -0.72 10.85 6.03
CA ALA A 205 -0.67 11.91 5.01
C ALA A 205 -1.66 11.62 3.88
N LEU A 206 -1.71 10.38 3.38
CA LEU A 206 -2.68 9.94 2.39
C LEU A 206 -4.13 10.06 2.91
N ALA A 207 -4.37 9.64 4.15
CA ALA A 207 -5.69 9.75 4.77
C ALA A 207 -6.16 11.21 4.86
N TRP A 208 -5.25 12.13 5.21
CA TRP A 208 -5.56 13.56 5.22
C TRP A 208 -5.91 14.11 3.84
N MET A 209 -5.17 13.71 2.81
CA MET A 209 -5.45 14.12 1.42
C MET A 209 -6.78 13.59 0.91
N LEU A 210 -7.18 12.38 1.33
CA LEU A 210 -8.40 11.69 0.91
C LEU A 210 -9.54 11.81 1.93
N ARG A 211 -9.46 12.72 2.90
CA ARG A 211 -10.39 12.82 4.03
C ARG A 211 -11.85 12.98 3.62
N GLU A 212 -12.11 13.69 2.53
CA GLU A 212 -13.48 13.89 2.06
C GLU A 212 -14.09 12.61 1.49
N ASP A 213 -13.33 11.82 0.74
CA ASP A 213 -13.78 10.52 0.24
C ASP A 213 -14.05 9.53 1.40
N TYR A 214 -13.17 9.51 2.41
CA TYR A 214 -13.36 8.66 3.59
C TYR A 214 -14.57 9.07 4.42
N ARG A 215 -14.83 10.37 4.52
CA ARG A 215 -16.01 10.91 5.24
C ARG A 215 -17.30 10.47 4.56
N ARG A 216 -17.36 10.43 3.22
CA ARG A 216 -18.55 10.03 2.45
C ARG A 216 -19.02 8.61 2.77
N VAL A 217 -18.09 7.71 3.11
CA VAL A 217 -18.36 6.30 3.42
C VAL A 217 -18.27 5.97 4.92
N GLY A 218 -18.11 6.99 5.78
CA GLY A 218 -18.05 6.82 7.23
C GLY A 218 -16.76 6.16 7.74
N PHE A 219 -15.66 6.16 6.96
CA PHE A 219 -14.38 5.63 7.41
C PHE A 219 -13.72 6.56 8.44
N LYS A 220 -13.27 5.96 9.56
CA LYS A 220 -12.68 6.66 10.70
C LYS A 220 -11.15 6.54 10.71
N LEU A 221 -10.51 6.75 9.56
CA LEU A 221 -9.05 6.67 9.40
C LEU A 221 -8.31 7.92 9.92
N ILE A 222 -9.06 8.96 10.31
CA ILE A 222 -8.53 10.20 10.85
C ILE A 222 -8.89 10.28 12.34
N PRO A 223 -7.92 10.58 13.24
CA PRO A 223 -8.20 10.71 14.65
C PRO A 223 -9.09 11.92 14.95
N ARG A 224 -9.82 11.86 16.06
CA ARG A 224 -10.53 13.03 16.61
C ARG A 224 -9.49 14.12 16.94
N GLY A 225 -9.80 15.39 16.62
CA GLY A 225 -8.85 16.51 16.78
C GLY A 225 -8.13 16.90 15.48
N GLY A 226 -8.44 16.22 14.35
CA GLY A 226 -8.08 16.67 13.01
C GLY A 226 -6.58 16.74 12.73
N GLY A 227 -6.16 17.77 11.99
CA GLY A 227 -4.80 17.90 11.49
C GLY A 227 -3.72 17.96 12.55
N ARG A 228 -3.99 18.58 13.72
CA ARG A 228 -3.02 18.65 14.83
C ARG A 228 -2.64 17.26 15.34
N ILE A 229 -3.64 16.40 15.59
CA ILE A 229 -3.41 15.05 16.13
C ILE A 229 -2.73 14.16 15.07
N ILE A 230 -3.15 14.25 13.80
CA ILE A 230 -2.46 13.57 12.69
C ILE A 230 -0.99 13.99 12.64
N GLY A 231 -0.71 15.29 12.69
CA GLY A 231 0.64 15.82 12.68
C GLY A 231 1.48 15.26 13.83
N MET A 232 0.94 15.24 15.06
CA MET A 232 1.60 14.64 16.21
C MET A 232 1.93 13.16 15.99
N HIS A 233 0.98 12.37 15.50
CA HIS A 233 1.21 10.94 15.24
C HIS A 233 2.27 10.71 14.15
N MET A 234 2.29 11.54 13.08
CA MET A 234 3.33 11.45 12.07
C MET A 234 4.72 11.76 12.65
N VAL A 235 4.83 12.82 13.45
CA VAL A 235 6.10 13.19 14.13
C VAL A 235 6.53 12.08 15.10
N THR A 236 5.63 11.57 15.93
CA THR A 236 5.95 10.49 16.88
C THR A 236 6.44 9.24 16.18
N ALA A 237 5.75 8.80 15.10
CA ALA A 237 6.15 7.63 14.33
C ALA A 237 7.52 7.84 13.66
N THR A 238 7.75 9.03 13.08
CA THR A 238 9.04 9.34 12.43
C THR A 238 10.17 9.50 13.46
N ALA A 239 9.90 10.05 14.63
CA ALA A 239 10.88 10.12 15.72
C ALA A 239 11.26 8.73 16.23
N ALA A 240 10.29 7.82 16.36
CA ALA A 240 10.52 6.43 16.74
C ALA A 240 11.34 5.65 15.70
N LEU A 241 11.32 6.08 14.43
CA LEU A 241 12.20 5.51 13.40
C LEU A 241 13.70 5.71 13.71
N LEU A 242 14.10 6.83 14.34
CA LEU A 242 15.51 7.12 14.61
C LEU A 242 16.22 5.99 15.39
N PRO A 243 15.75 5.54 16.57
CA PRO A 243 16.36 4.41 17.24
C PRO A 243 16.15 3.09 16.47
N THR A 244 15.03 2.94 15.76
CA THR A 244 14.72 1.69 15.06
C THR A 244 15.62 1.46 13.85
N VAL A 245 15.98 2.49 13.08
CA VAL A 245 16.89 2.34 11.92
C VAL A 245 18.33 2.04 12.33
N VAL A 246 18.71 2.30 13.57
CA VAL A 246 20.03 1.94 14.10
C VAL A 246 20.13 0.43 14.40
N SER A 247 19.00 -0.22 14.70
CA SER A 247 18.97 -1.63 15.16
C SER A 247 19.65 -2.62 14.22
N PRO A 248 19.48 -2.60 12.87
CA PRO A 248 20.17 -3.55 12.00
C PRO A 248 21.70 -3.45 12.05
N ASN A 249 22.23 -2.23 12.31
CA ASN A 249 23.68 -2.03 12.48
C ASN A 249 24.15 -2.55 13.84
N ILE A 250 23.45 -2.25 14.93
CA ILE A 250 23.79 -2.75 16.28
C ILE A 250 23.77 -4.29 16.30
N LEU A 251 22.81 -4.90 15.59
CA LEU A 251 22.66 -6.35 15.49
C LEU A 251 23.64 -7.00 14.50
N GLY A 252 24.54 -6.23 13.88
CA GLY A 252 25.61 -6.72 13.02
C GLY A 252 25.14 -7.20 11.64
N TYR A 253 24.03 -6.69 11.12
CA TYR A 253 23.51 -7.01 9.78
C TYR A 253 23.85 -5.97 8.71
N THR A 254 24.13 -4.73 9.10
CA THR A 254 24.46 -3.64 8.18
C THR A 254 25.66 -2.84 8.68
N GLY A 255 26.41 -2.24 7.75
CA GLY A 255 27.60 -1.46 8.03
C GLY A 255 27.36 0.03 8.28
N GLY A 256 28.42 0.83 8.23
CA GLY A 256 28.42 2.28 8.53
C GLY A 256 27.77 3.12 7.45
N TRP A 257 27.81 2.71 6.18
CA TRP A 257 27.13 3.42 5.09
C TRP A 257 25.63 3.42 5.26
N TYR A 258 25.05 2.24 5.59
CA TYR A 258 23.64 2.15 5.93
C TYR A 258 23.29 3.03 7.13
N LEU A 259 24.06 2.93 8.23
CA LEU A 259 23.78 3.69 9.45
C LEU A 259 23.77 5.19 9.18
N THR A 260 24.79 5.71 8.51
CA THR A 260 24.90 7.14 8.20
C THR A 260 23.75 7.59 7.29
N GLY A 261 23.51 6.88 6.19
CA GLY A 261 22.45 7.21 5.24
C GLY A 261 21.05 7.10 5.85
N ALA A 262 20.81 6.07 6.68
CA ALA A 262 19.55 5.89 7.39
C ALA A 262 19.26 7.00 8.39
N LEU A 263 20.25 7.43 9.17
CA LEU A 263 20.12 8.55 10.11
C LEU A 263 19.85 9.87 9.39
N LEU A 264 20.59 10.17 8.31
CA LEU A 264 20.38 11.38 7.52
C LEU A 264 18.98 11.40 6.89
N ALA A 265 18.58 10.32 6.24
CA ALA A 265 17.27 10.21 5.60
C ALA A 265 16.13 10.30 6.63
N THR A 266 16.27 9.65 7.80
CA THR A 266 15.25 9.67 8.86
C THR A 266 15.15 11.05 9.50
N THR A 267 16.28 11.72 9.74
CA THR A 267 16.31 13.10 10.26
C THR A 267 15.63 14.06 9.29
N TYR A 268 15.91 13.96 7.99
CA TYR A 268 15.22 14.75 6.96
C TYR A 268 13.71 14.48 6.97
N PHE A 269 13.31 13.21 7.04
CA PHE A 269 11.90 12.85 7.08
C PHE A 269 11.20 13.38 8.35
N LEU A 270 11.89 13.34 9.51
CA LEU A 270 11.39 13.92 10.76
C LEU A 270 11.22 15.44 10.63
N VAL A 271 12.16 16.15 10.06
CA VAL A 271 12.05 17.59 9.82
C VAL A 271 10.82 17.90 8.95
N VAL A 272 10.62 17.15 7.87
CA VAL A 272 9.45 17.32 6.99
C VAL A 272 8.13 17.08 7.75
N THR A 273 8.06 16.06 8.60
CA THR A 273 6.85 15.78 9.39
C THR A 273 6.60 16.82 10.47
N ILE A 274 7.64 17.37 11.12
CA ILE A 274 7.52 18.47 12.08
C ILE A 274 6.95 19.73 11.41
N PHE A 275 7.48 20.12 10.24
CA PHE A 275 6.94 21.26 9.51
C PHE A 275 5.49 21.06 9.08
N ALA A 276 5.15 19.87 8.61
CA ALA A 276 3.76 19.54 8.26
C ALA A 276 2.81 19.56 9.47
N ALA A 277 3.28 19.12 10.64
CA ALA A 277 2.48 19.09 11.88
C ALA A 277 2.14 20.50 12.40
N ARG A 278 2.98 21.51 12.14
CA ARG A 278 2.71 22.90 12.53
C ARG A 278 1.47 23.49 11.84
N ASN A 279 1.30 23.14 10.56
CA ASN A 279 0.13 23.57 9.76
C ASN A 279 -0.24 22.47 8.76
N MET A 280 -1.17 21.59 9.16
CA MET A 280 -1.59 20.43 8.37
C MET A 280 -2.53 20.85 7.23
N THR A 281 -1.94 21.25 6.11
CA THR A 281 -2.63 21.49 4.85
C THR A 281 -2.55 20.26 3.93
N SER A 282 -3.36 20.24 2.86
CA SER A 282 -3.24 19.19 1.83
C SER A 282 -1.87 19.22 1.12
N ALA A 283 -1.28 20.40 0.95
CA ALA A 283 0.06 20.55 0.40
C ALA A 283 1.15 19.99 1.34
N ALA A 284 1.05 20.28 2.65
CA ALA A 284 1.95 19.73 3.67
C ALA A 284 1.86 18.21 3.74
N ALA A 285 0.65 17.65 3.74
CA ALA A 285 0.42 16.21 3.69
C ALA A 285 1.01 15.57 2.42
N ARG A 286 0.82 16.22 1.25
CA ARG A 286 1.43 15.77 0.00
C ARG A 286 2.96 15.73 0.07
N LYS A 287 3.59 16.73 0.71
CA LYS A 287 5.05 16.74 0.90
C LYS A 287 5.51 15.57 1.75
N VAL A 288 4.83 15.28 2.89
CA VAL A 288 5.12 14.11 3.72
C VAL A 288 4.95 12.82 2.91
N PHE A 289 3.86 12.68 2.18
CA PHE A 289 3.57 11.51 1.34
C PHE A 289 4.68 11.28 0.30
N LEU A 290 5.08 12.30 -0.46
CA LEU A 290 6.14 12.19 -1.47
C LEU A 290 7.50 11.89 -0.84
N THR A 291 7.84 12.54 0.30
CA THR A 291 9.06 12.24 1.04
C THR A 291 9.09 10.78 1.50
N SER A 292 7.98 10.26 2.01
CA SER A 292 7.90 8.85 2.44
C SER A 292 8.06 7.86 1.29
N LEU A 293 7.59 8.20 0.09
CA LEU A 293 7.77 7.37 -1.12
C LEU A 293 9.24 7.28 -1.57
N LEU A 294 10.04 8.32 -1.33
CA LEU A 294 11.47 8.31 -1.64
C LEU A 294 12.29 7.70 -0.49
N TYR A 295 11.91 7.99 0.75
CA TYR A 295 12.61 7.53 1.95
C TYR A 295 12.80 6.02 1.98
N HIS A 296 11.73 5.25 1.80
CA HIS A 296 11.78 3.80 2.02
C HIS A 296 12.61 3.07 0.95
N PRO A 297 12.48 3.34 -0.37
CA PRO A 297 13.37 2.76 -1.37
C PRO A 297 14.85 3.11 -1.15
N ILE A 298 15.16 4.35 -0.73
CA ILE A 298 16.53 4.74 -0.38
C ILE A 298 17.04 3.87 0.78
N LEU A 299 16.25 3.72 1.83
CA LEU A 299 16.64 2.92 2.99
C LEU A 299 16.84 1.44 2.61
N LEU A 300 15.93 0.86 1.81
CA LEU A 300 16.05 -0.51 1.31
C LEU A 300 17.30 -0.68 0.44
N GLY A 301 17.59 0.30 -0.43
CA GLY A 301 18.80 0.29 -1.26
C GLY A 301 20.08 0.32 -0.42
N LEU A 302 20.11 1.14 0.63
CA LEU A 302 21.22 1.18 1.59
C LEU A 302 21.39 -0.13 2.35
N MET A 303 20.28 -0.78 2.76
CA MET A 303 20.33 -2.11 3.37
C MET A 303 20.97 -3.15 2.44
N LEU A 304 20.51 -3.20 1.18
CA LEU A 304 21.04 -4.14 0.19
C LEU A 304 22.52 -3.90 -0.11
N PHE A 305 22.91 -2.62 -0.20
CA PHE A 305 24.29 -2.22 -0.50
C PHE A 305 25.25 -2.58 0.63
N ASP A 306 24.85 -2.31 1.88
CA ASP A 306 25.74 -2.35 3.05
C ASP A 306 25.42 -3.53 4.00
N THR A 307 24.73 -4.58 3.50
CA THR A 307 24.54 -5.83 4.24
C THR A 307 25.88 -6.51 4.49
N ILE A 308 26.19 -6.79 5.77
CA ILE A 308 27.39 -7.53 6.16
C ILE A 308 27.25 -8.98 5.69
N ARG A 309 28.13 -9.37 4.77
CA ARG A 309 28.21 -10.73 4.21
C ARG A 309 29.08 -11.59 5.12
N LEU A 310 28.64 -12.84 5.33
CA LEU A 310 29.42 -13.89 6.04
C LEU A 310 29.85 -14.95 5.06
#